data_aad77c2176a0a6b2616504fe5dfb92eb
#
_entry.id   aad77c2176a0a6b2616504fe5dfb92eb
#
_cell.length_a   1.000
_cell.length_b   1.000
_cell.length_c   1.000
_cell.angle_alpha   90.00
_cell.angle_beta   90.00
_cell.angle_gamma   90.00
#
_symmetry.space_group_name_H-M   'P 1'
#
loop_
_entity.id
_entity.type
_entity.pdbx_description
1 polymer ?
#
loop_
_entity_poly.entity_id
_entity_poly.type
_entity_poly.pdbx_seq_one_letter_code
_entity_poly.pdbx_strand_id
1 'polypeptide(L)'
;VSESAPRVAVVGLGLIGGSLALGLRAGGAQVHGWDPDADTRVAAREVLPVPDDLVGCLTGAMAGVDPPDIVALAAPVDALPAVLAEVARRVPPHTPVFDVASVKAAPVAAATAAGLAGFVGAHPMAGTEESGFTAASADLLRGVTWALTPTEDTDPLALRGVLDLLVERLDARVAVVDPALHDEAVAQVSHLPHVLANALLAGLGGTRAPYLARSLAAGSFRDGTRVGGRDQARSGNMLAHNVEALRARVRDLQAQLEVLVTVLDDRAALGDWLAEAVTGRDLLDSSPPGTRTLPLDAPLHTLTALGAQGWLVTGRTEVEWTLTSGEPNRAYTR
;
A
#
# COMPACT_ATOMS: atom_id res chain seq x y z
N VAL A 1 25.27 -21.89 -0.28
CA VAL A 1 25.93 -20.59 -0.19
C VAL A 1 25.11 -19.79 0.81
N SER A 2 25.69 -19.40 1.95
CA SER A 2 25.05 -18.49 2.90
C SER A 2 24.88 -17.14 2.18
N GLU A 3 23.71 -16.86 1.67
CA GLU A 3 23.41 -15.53 1.17
C GLU A 3 23.49 -14.58 2.38
N SER A 4 24.33 -13.57 2.28
CA SER A 4 24.44 -12.53 3.31
C SER A 4 23.07 -11.87 3.49
N ALA A 5 22.68 -11.53 4.73
CA ALA A 5 21.44 -10.83 5.01
C ALA A 5 21.33 -9.55 4.15
N PRO A 6 20.21 -9.30 3.46
CA PRO A 6 20.06 -8.13 2.59
C PRO A 6 20.17 -6.84 3.41
N ARG A 7 20.88 -5.85 2.86
CA ARG A 7 21.06 -4.52 3.45
C ARG A 7 20.00 -3.59 2.89
N VAL A 8 19.17 -3.04 3.76
CA VAL A 8 18.04 -2.20 3.34
C VAL A 8 18.14 -0.82 3.96
N ALA A 9 18.10 0.21 3.12
CA ALA A 9 17.92 1.59 3.55
C ALA A 9 16.44 1.97 3.51
N VAL A 10 15.92 2.54 4.60
CA VAL A 10 14.54 3.04 4.67
C VAL A 10 14.55 4.56 4.80
N VAL A 11 14.00 5.25 3.81
CA VAL A 11 13.87 6.71 3.77
C VAL A 11 12.45 7.11 4.16
N GLY A 12 12.32 7.79 5.28
CA GLY A 12 11.05 8.07 5.95
C GLY A 12 10.79 7.04 7.05
N LEU A 13 10.77 7.48 8.31
CA LEU A 13 10.60 6.64 9.50
C LEU A 13 9.31 6.99 10.27
N GLY A 14 8.24 7.34 9.54
CA GLY A 14 6.91 7.44 10.13
C GLY A 14 6.34 6.07 10.52
N LEU A 15 5.03 5.98 10.72
CA LEU A 15 4.36 4.70 11.06
C LEU A 15 4.72 3.56 10.09
N ILE A 16 4.53 3.77 8.79
CA ILE A 16 4.73 2.71 7.78
C ILE A 16 6.22 2.42 7.58
N GLY A 17 7.04 3.46 7.36
CA GLY A 17 8.49 3.26 7.14
C GLY A 17 9.21 2.73 8.37
N GLY A 18 8.83 3.19 9.57
CA GLY A 18 9.33 2.65 10.83
C GLY A 18 8.92 1.19 11.02
N SER A 19 7.66 0.84 10.75
CA SER A 19 7.20 -0.55 10.84
C SER A 19 7.88 -1.45 9.80
N LEU A 20 8.12 -0.94 8.58
CA LEU A 20 8.88 -1.65 7.56
C LEU A 20 10.30 -1.94 8.04
N ALA A 21 10.99 -0.92 8.57
CA ALA A 21 12.36 -1.06 9.08
C ALA A 21 12.45 -2.09 10.22
N LEU A 22 11.52 -1.99 11.18
CA LEU A 22 11.47 -2.92 12.32
C LEU A 22 11.10 -4.35 11.88
N GLY A 23 10.11 -4.50 10.99
CA GLY A 23 9.67 -5.79 10.47
C GLY A 23 10.76 -6.50 9.66
N LEU A 24 11.43 -5.79 8.74
CA LEU A 24 12.54 -6.32 7.96
C LEU A 24 13.72 -6.74 8.84
N ARG A 25 14.05 -5.94 9.85
CA ARG A 25 15.07 -6.29 10.82
C ARG A 25 14.71 -7.55 11.62
N ALA A 26 13.48 -7.65 12.10
CA ALA A 26 12.97 -8.85 12.77
C ALA A 26 13.00 -10.09 11.84
N GLY A 27 12.80 -9.89 10.52
CA GLY A 27 12.94 -10.90 9.48
C GLY A 27 14.39 -11.21 9.09
N GLY A 28 15.40 -10.64 9.76
CA GLY A 28 16.81 -10.94 9.56
C GLY A 28 17.53 -10.11 8.51
N ALA A 29 16.96 -9.01 8.01
CA ALA A 29 17.64 -8.05 7.16
C ALA A 29 18.54 -7.11 8.01
N GLN A 30 19.61 -6.59 7.40
CA GLN A 30 20.39 -5.49 7.96
C GLN A 30 19.73 -4.18 7.55
N VAL A 31 19.16 -3.45 8.50
CA VAL A 31 18.34 -2.27 8.19
C VAL A 31 18.93 -1.04 8.86
N HIS A 32 19.04 0.03 8.09
CA HIS A 32 19.24 1.39 8.58
C HIS A 32 18.19 2.31 7.96
N GLY A 33 17.99 3.49 8.54
CA GLY A 33 16.97 4.39 8.03
C GLY A 33 17.24 5.85 8.33
N TRP A 34 16.56 6.74 7.60
CA TRP A 34 16.66 8.16 7.78
C TRP A 34 15.29 8.84 7.63
N ASP A 35 15.10 9.93 8.38
CA ASP A 35 13.90 10.78 8.31
C ASP A 35 14.31 12.26 8.32
N PRO A 36 13.63 13.17 7.60
CA PRO A 36 13.93 14.59 7.66
C PRO A 36 13.69 15.20 9.05
N ASP A 37 12.75 14.65 9.83
CA ASP A 37 12.45 15.11 11.17
C ASP A 37 13.50 14.66 12.20
N ALA A 38 14.07 15.60 12.93
CA ALA A 38 15.16 15.34 13.88
C ALA A 38 14.68 14.50 15.08
N ASP A 39 13.47 14.75 15.57
CA ASP A 39 12.91 14.04 16.72
C ASP A 39 12.61 12.59 16.37
N THR A 40 12.10 12.34 15.16
CA THR A 40 11.94 10.99 14.60
C THR A 40 13.28 10.26 14.51
N ARG A 41 14.35 10.91 14.03
CA ARG A 41 15.69 10.31 14.00
C ARG A 41 16.21 9.98 15.40
N VAL A 42 15.97 10.84 16.38
CA VAL A 42 16.38 10.58 17.77
C VAL A 42 15.67 9.35 18.32
N ALA A 43 14.35 9.26 18.14
CA ALA A 43 13.58 8.09 18.59
C ALA A 43 14.00 6.80 17.89
N ALA A 44 14.26 6.85 16.57
CA ALA A 44 14.64 5.68 15.81
C ALA A 44 16.06 5.15 16.16
N ARG A 45 16.98 6.02 16.59
CA ARG A 45 18.36 5.64 16.98
C ARG A 45 18.42 4.68 18.16
N GLU A 46 17.37 4.60 18.96
CA GLU A 46 17.30 3.63 20.07
C GLU A 46 17.27 2.18 19.57
N VAL A 47 16.77 1.97 18.33
CA VAL A 47 16.51 0.61 17.80
C VAL A 47 17.09 0.37 16.41
N LEU A 48 17.54 1.40 15.69
CA LEU A 48 18.08 1.31 14.33
C LEU A 48 19.35 2.15 14.17
N PRO A 49 20.30 1.77 13.30
CA PRO A 49 21.30 2.69 12.78
C PRO A 49 20.60 3.80 11.99
N VAL A 50 20.83 5.06 12.36
CA VAL A 50 20.23 6.24 11.70
C VAL A 50 21.32 7.23 11.35
N PRO A 51 21.73 7.35 10.08
CA PRO A 51 22.65 8.37 9.58
C PRO A 51 22.15 9.79 9.84
N ASP A 52 23.04 10.76 9.87
CA ASP A 52 22.70 12.16 10.13
C ASP A 52 21.99 12.81 8.95
N ASP A 53 22.27 12.34 7.73
CA ASP A 53 21.70 12.86 6.50
C ASP A 53 21.25 11.75 5.53
N LEU A 54 20.47 12.14 4.51
CA LEU A 54 19.99 11.25 3.47
C LEU A 54 21.12 10.64 2.63
N VAL A 55 22.19 11.38 2.40
CA VAL A 55 23.36 10.90 1.63
C VAL A 55 24.00 9.72 2.33
N GLY A 56 24.26 9.84 3.63
CA GLY A 56 24.76 8.74 4.45
C GLY A 56 23.85 7.52 4.43
N CYS A 57 22.53 7.73 4.45
CA CYS A 57 21.56 6.65 4.35
C CYS A 57 21.64 5.91 3.00
N LEU A 58 21.80 6.64 1.89
CA LEU A 58 21.81 6.05 0.54
C LEU A 58 23.17 5.46 0.14
N THR A 59 24.27 5.91 0.73
CA THR A 59 25.62 5.52 0.34
C THR A 59 26.34 4.63 1.34
N GLY A 60 25.75 4.42 2.52
CA GLY A 60 26.43 3.73 3.62
C GLY A 60 27.62 4.53 4.21
N ALA A 61 27.67 5.85 3.99
CA ALA A 61 28.77 6.70 4.47
C ALA A 61 28.70 6.96 5.99
N MET A 62 28.44 5.92 6.76
CA MET A 62 28.39 5.92 8.22
C MET A 62 29.22 4.73 8.74
N ALA A 63 29.96 4.93 9.83
CA ALA A 63 30.74 3.85 10.42
C ALA A 63 29.85 2.66 10.83
N GLY A 64 30.15 1.48 10.28
CA GLY A 64 29.39 0.25 10.54
C GLY A 64 28.12 0.07 9.71
N VAL A 65 27.88 0.90 8.70
CA VAL A 65 26.80 0.76 7.72
C VAL A 65 27.40 0.62 6.33
N ASP A 66 27.14 -0.48 5.65
CA ASP A 66 27.52 -0.68 4.25
C ASP A 66 26.47 -0.08 3.29
N PRO A 67 26.83 0.21 2.03
CA PRO A 67 25.87 0.62 1.01
C PRO A 67 24.67 -0.35 0.94
N PRO A 68 23.43 0.14 0.80
CA PRO A 68 22.27 -0.72 0.75
C PRO A 68 22.19 -1.52 -0.55
N ASP A 69 21.70 -2.74 -0.46
CA ASP A 69 21.35 -3.56 -1.61
C ASP A 69 19.96 -3.17 -2.15
N ILE A 70 19.08 -2.66 -1.27
CA ILE A 70 17.71 -2.26 -1.58
C ILE A 70 17.38 -0.95 -0.85
N VAL A 71 16.64 -0.05 -1.50
CA VAL A 71 16.15 1.21 -0.92
C VAL A 71 14.63 1.22 -0.86
N ALA A 72 14.08 1.46 0.33
CA ALA A 72 12.64 1.63 0.56
C ALA A 72 12.30 3.10 0.84
N LEU A 73 11.31 3.65 0.14
CA LEU A 73 10.89 5.04 0.23
C LEU A 73 9.51 5.15 0.90
N ALA A 74 9.48 5.60 2.14
CA ALA A 74 8.26 5.80 2.92
C ALA A 74 7.95 7.30 3.12
N ALA A 75 8.21 8.09 2.09
CA ALA A 75 7.93 9.51 2.04
C ALA A 75 6.48 9.77 1.54
N PRO A 76 5.87 10.92 1.90
CA PRO A 76 4.62 11.37 1.30
C PRO A 76 4.74 11.46 -0.24
N VAL A 77 3.64 11.21 -0.97
CA VAL A 77 3.62 11.18 -2.44
C VAL A 77 4.17 12.47 -3.04
N ASP A 78 3.83 13.62 -2.47
CA ASP A 78 4.32 14.94 -2.92
C ASP A 78 5.84 15.10 -2.77
N ALA A 79 6.46 14.41 -1.84
CA ALA A 79 7.91 14.46 -1.62
C ALA A 79 8.68 13.47 -2.50
N LEU A 80 8.01 12.41 -3.00
CA LEU A 80 8.67 11.34 -3.76
C LEU A 80 9.45 11.83 -4.98
N PRO A 81 8.99 12.80 -5.81
CA PRO A 81 9.79 13.25 -6.95
C PRO A 81 11.17 13.80 -6.55
N ALA A 82 11.24 14.57 -5.47
CA ALA A 82 12.51 15.11 -4.97
C ALA A 82 13.40 14.01 -4.37
N VAL A 83 12.82 13.09 -3.61
CA VAL A 83 13.53 11.96 -3.01
C VAL A 83 14.05 11.02 -4.09
N LEU A 84 13.26 10.67 -5.10
CA LEU A 84 13.67 9.82 -6.23
C LEU A 84 14.80 10.46 -7.05
N ALA A 85 14.74 11.77 -7.27
CA ALA A 85 15.84 12.49 -7.93
C ALA A 85 17.13 12.44 -7.11
N GLU A 86 17.07 12.47 -5.77
CA GLU A 86 18.26 12.32 -4.93
C GLU A 86 18.77 10.88 -4.93
N VAL A 87 17.88 9.89 -4.86
CA VAL A 87 18.20 8.46 -4.98
C VAL A 87 18.95 8.20 -6.31
N ALA A 88 18.40 8.68 -7.43
CA ALA A 88 19.00 8.50 -8.76
C ALA A 88 20.41 9.07 -8.90
N ARG A 89 20.76 10.09 -8.10
CA ARG A 89 22.13 10.64 -8.07
C ARG A 89 23.11 9.83 -7.23
N ARG A 90 22.63 8.95 -6.35
CA ARG A 90 23.44 8.32 -5.30
C ARG A 90 23.56 6.82 -5.44
N VAL A 91 22.56 6.16 -6.03
CA VAL A 91 22.55 4.70 -6.19
C VAL A 91 22.63 4.33 -7.67
N PRO A 92 23.21 3.16 -8.01
CA PRO A 92 23.18 2.66 -9.38
C PRO A 92 21.76 2.55 -9.93
N PRO A 93 21.52 2.80 -11.24
CA PRO A 93 20.17 2.80 -11.83
C PRO A 93 19.38 1.52 -11.66
N HIS A 94 20.05 0.39 -11.54
CA HIS A 94 19.46 -0.94 -11.36
C HIS A 94 19.34 -1.39 -9.90
N THR A 95 19.76 -0.54 -8.93
CA THR A 95 19.51 -0.84 -7.51
C THR A 95 18.02 -0.98 -7.28
N PRO A 96 17.56 -2.06 -6.65
CA PRO A 96 16.15 -2.20 -6.29
C PRO A 96 15.70 -1.04 -5.38
N VAL A 97 14.74 -0.26 -5.86
CA VAL A 97 14.13 0.85 -5.12
C VAL A 97 12.64 0.63 -5.12
N PHE A 98 11.98 0.75 -3.98
CA PHE A 98 10.52 0.69 -3.93
C PHE A 98 9.94 1.76 -2.98
N ASP A 99 8.72 2.18 -3.24
CA ASP A 99 7.98 3.06 -2.34
C ASP A 99 6.94 2.28 -1.54
N VAL A 100 6.22 2.96 -0.64
CA VAL A 100 5.09 2.39 0.11
C VAL A 100 3.84 3.27 0.04
N ALA A 101 3.74 4.13 -0.95
CA ALA A 101 2.61 5.04 -1.11
C ALA A 101 1.32 4.29 -1.49
N SER A 102 0.17 4.87 -1.13
CA SER A 102 -1.15 4.29 -1.40
C SER A 102 -1.64 4.44 -2.84
N VAL A 103 -0.91 5.14 -3.69
CA VAL A 103 -1.17 5.32 -5.13
C VAL A 103 0.08 4.98 -5.92
N LYS A 104 -0.05 4.52 -7.15
CA LYS A 104 1.10 3.99 -7.90
C LYS A 104 1.43 4.74 -9.17
N ALA A 105 0.47 5.30 -9.88
CA ALA A 105 0.73 5.99 -11.14
C ALA A 105 1.72 7.16 -10.97
N ALA A 106 1.55 7.99 -9.94
CA ALA A 106 2.41 9.15 -9.70
C ALA A 106 3.85 8.76 -9.27
N PRO A 107 4.07 7.86 -8.29
CA PRO A 107 5.41 7.39 -7.94
C PRO A 107 6.16 6.73 -9.10
N VAL A 108 5.49 5.87 -9.87
CA VAL A 108 6.07 5.20 -11.05
C VAL A 108 6.50 6.22 -12.10
N ALA A 109 5.64 7.19 -12.44
CA ALA A 109 5.98 8.25 -13.38
C ALA A 109 7.18 9.09 -12.90
N ALA A 110 7.25 9.41 -11.61
CA ALA A 110 8.36 10.15 -11.03
C ALA A 110 9.69 9.36 -11.07
N ALA A 111 9.65 8.06 -10.82
CA ALA A 111 10.81 7.18 -10.89
C ALA A 111 11.32 7.01 -12.33
N THR A 112 10.41 6.85 -13.30
CA THR A 112 10.73 6.82 -14.73
C THR A 112 11.40 8.13 -15.16
N ALA A 113 10.86 9.28 -14.76
CA ALA A 113 11.45 10.59 -15.03
C ALA A 113 12.85 10.76 -14.38
N ALA A 114 13.11 10.11 -13.26
CA ALA A 114 14.41 10.09 -12.60
C ALA A 114 15.42 9.07 -13.19
N GLY A 115 15.00 8.23 -14.15
CA GLY A 115 15.83 7.22 -14.79
C GLY A 115 16.17 6.00 -13.91
N LEU A 116 15.31 5.67 -12.95
CA LEU A 116 15.50 4.55 -12.02
C LEU A 116 14.86 3.26 -12.59
N ALA A 117 15.58 2.53 -13.42
CA ALA A 117 15.12 1.23 -13.97
C ALA A 117 14.88 0.18 -12.86
N GLY A 118 15.57 0.29 -11.72
CA GLY A 118 15.38 -0.57 -10.54
C GLY A 118 14.15 -0.21 -9.69
N PHE A 119 13.32 0.75 -10.08
CA PHE A 119 12.15 1.13 -9.29
C PHE A 119 10.98 0.17 -9.47
N VAL A 120 10.39 -0.22 -8.34
CA VAL A 120 9.17 -1.03 -8.27
C VAL A 120 8.17 -0.30 -7.37
N GLY A 121 7.07 0.18 -7.92
CA GLY A 121 6.02 0.74 -7.07
C GLY A 121 5.49 -0.33 -6.11
N ALA A 122 5.32 0.00 -4.82
CA ALA A 122 4.78 -0.94 -3.85
C ALA A 122 3.76 -0.25 -2.93
N HIS A 123 2.80 -1.04 -2.42
CA HIS A 123 1.78 -0.55 -1.51
C HIS A 123 1.38 -1.65 -0.52
N PRO A 124 1.68 -1.52 0.79
CA PRO A 124 1.18 -2.42 1.82
C PRO A 124 -0.31 -2.13 2.09
N MET A 125 -1.17 -3.15 1.96
CA MET A 125 -2.60 -3.04 2.29
C MET A 125 -2.79 -3.08 3.81
N ALA A 126 -2.13 -2.18 4.53
CA ALA A 126 -2.18 -2.07 5.99
C ALA A 126 -2.02 -0.62 6.43
N GLY A 127 -2.51 -0.31 7.62
CA GLY A 127 -2.36 0.99 8.25
C GLY A 127 -3.22 1.07 9.49
N THR A 128 -2.88 1.99 10.39
CA THR A 128 -3.67 2.34 11.56
C THR A 128 -4.02 3.84 11.52
N GLU A 129 -4.79 4.27 12.48
CA GLU A 129 -5.16 5.68 12.67
C GLU A 129 -4.04 6.47 13.36
N GLU A 130 -2.99 5.78 13.81
CA GLU A 130 -1.83 6.36 14.48
C GLU A 130 -0.80 6.91 13.47
N SER A 131 0.15 7.68 13.96
CA SER A 131 1.20 8.31 13.16
C SER A 131 2.53 8.41 13.91
N GLY A 132 3.62 8.61 13.15
CA GLY A 132 4.97 8.77 13.69
C GLY A 132 5.66 7.44 14.01
N PHE A 133 6.96 7.53 14.32
CA PHE A 133 7.81 6.38 14.60
C PHE A 133 7.42 5.64 15.89
N THR A 134 6.95 6.38 16.89
CA THR A 134 6.55 5.80 18.19
C THR A 134 5.36 4.84 18.10
N ALA A 135 4.56 4.94 17.04
CA ALA A 135 3.47 4.02 16.75
C ALA A 135 3.88 2.84 15.83
N ALA A 136 5.13 2.84 15.35
CA ALA A 136 5.64 1.79 14.46
C ALA A 136 5.80 0.45 15.21
N SER A 137 5.47 -0.63 14.52
CA SER A 137 5.55 -1.99 15.05
C SER A 137 6.11 -2.95 14.01
N ALA A 138 6.97 -3.88 14.43
CA ALA A 138 7.51 -4.92 13.56
C ALA A 138 6.43 -5.84 12.96
N ASP A 139 5.28 -5.95 13.63
CA ASP A 139 4.20 -6.83 13.21
C ASP A 139 3.19 -6.16 12.29
N LEU A 140 3.20 -4.81 12.15
CA LEU A 140 2.20 -4.08 11.38
C LEU A 140 2.13 -4.52 9.91
N LEU A 141 3.27 -4.81 9.30
CA LEU A 141 3.38 -5.17 7.89
C LEU A 141 3.65 -6.66 7.65
N ARG A 142 3.65 -7.47 8.71
CA ARG A 142 3.89 -8.90 8.62
C ARG A 142 2.64 -9.66 8.18
N GLY A 143 2.75 -10.51 7.18
CA GLY A 143 1.66 -11.35 6.67
C GLY A 143 0.56 -10.58 5.94
N VAL A 144 0.74 -9.26 5.69
CA VAL A 144 -0.26 -8.46 4.98
C VAL A 144 -0.13 -8.62 3.47
N THR A 145 -1.20 -8.26 2.78
CA THR A 145 -1.18 -8.20 1.31
C THR A 145 -0.46 -6.93 0.85
N TRP A 146 0.41 -7.06 -0.14
CA TRP A 146 1.08 -5.98 -0.84
C TRP A 146 0.69 -5.97 -2.32
N ALA A 147 0.63 -4.81 -2.92
CA ALA A 147 0.69 -4.67 -4.36
C ALA A 147 2.10 -4.28 -4.78
N LEU A 148 2.65 -4.93 -5.82
CA LEU A 148 3.82 -4.46 -6.55
C LEU A 148 3.40 -4.09 -7.97
N THR A 149 3.87 -2.93 -8.43
CA THR A 149 3.46 -2.37 -9.71
C THR A 149 4.66 -2.09 -10.62
N PRO A 150 5.30 -3.13 -11.14
CA PRO A 150 6.34 -2.98 -12.14
C PRO A 150 5.76 -2.49 -13.47
N THR A 151 6.62 -1.87 -14.30
CA THR A 151 6.34 -1.53 -15.70
C THR A 151 7.21 -2.38 -16.63
N GLU A 152 7.00 -2.26 -17.95
CA GLU A 152 7.86 -2.94 -18.94
C GLU A 152 9.34 -2.49 -18.85
N ASP A 153 9.59 -1.27 -18.36
CA ASP A 153 10.93 -0.72 -18.18
C ASP A 153 11.58 -1.12 -16.82
N THR A 154 10.84 -1.81 -15.96
CA THR A 154 11.35 -2.24 -14.64
C THR A 154 12.36 -3.36 -14.81
N ASP A 155 13.54 -3.22 -14.20
CA ASP A 155 14.56 -4.27 -14.16
C ASP A 155 13.99 -5.54 -13.50
N PRO A 156 13.98 -6.70 -14.20
CA PRO A 156 13.47 -7.95 -13.64
C PRO A 156 14.20 -8.41 -12.37
N LEU A 157 15.47 -8.11 -12.23
CA LEU A 157 16.24 -8.45 -11.03
C LEU A 157 15.84 -7.57 -9.84
N ALA A 158 15.52 -6.30 -10.10
CA ALA A 158 15.00 -5.41 -9.06
C ALA A 158 13.61 -5.86 -8.58
N LEU A 159 12.70 -6.19 -9.51
CA LEU A 159 11.40 -6.75 -9.16
C LEU A 159 11.54 -8.01 -8.30
N ARG A 160 12.41 -8.93 -8.72
CA ARG A 160 12.69 -10.16 -7.98
C ARG A 160 13.25 -9.87 -6.60
N GLY A 161 14.22 -8.96 -6.48
CA GLY A 161 14.81 -8.59 -5.18
C GLY A 161 13.80 -8.01 -4.20
N VAL A 162 12.85 -7.17 -4.68
CA VAL A 162 11.77 -6.64 -3.85
C VAL A 162 10.76 -7.73 -3.48
N LEU A 163 10.37 -8.61 -4.42
CA LEU A 163 9.50 -9.76 -4.14
C LEU A 163 10.10 -10.67 -3.07
N ASP A 164 11.37 -11.08 -3.24
CA ASP A 164 12.10 -11.92 -2.28
C ASP A 164 12.12 -11.27 -0.90
N LEU A 165 12.46 -9.98 -0.84
CA LEU A 165 12.50 -9.24 0.43
C LEU A 165 11.16 -9.27 1.16
N LEU A 166 10.06 -8.96 0.48
CA LEU A 166 8.73 -8.87 1.09
C LEU A 166 8.21 -10.24 1.50
N VAL A 167 8.32 -11.23 0.62
CA VAL A 167 7.80 -12.59 0.87
C VAL A 167 8.60 -13.29 1.97
N GLU A 168 9.94 -13.25 1.90
CA GLU A 168 10.77 -14.01 2.84
C GLU A 168 10.96 -13.33 4.19
N ARG A 169 10.99 -11.98 4.24
CA ARG A 169 11.28 -11.25 5.49
C ARG A 169 10.05 -10.75 6.22
N LEU A 170 8.95 -10.52 5.49
CA LEU A 170 7.70 -10.03 6.07
C LEU A 170 6.55 -11.05 6.00
N ASP A 171 6.80 -12.25 5.45
CA ASP A 171 5.73 -13.24 5.20
C ASP A 171 4.58 -12.62 4.38
N ALA A 172 4.94 -11.68 3.47
CA ALA A 172 3.98 -10.90 2.71
C ALA A 172 3.33 -11.74 1.61
N ARG A 173 2.11 -11.35 1.25
CA ARG A 173 1.35 -11.90 0.14
C ARG A 173 1.28 -10.85 -0.96
N VAL A 174 1.87 -11.08 -2.11
CA VAL A 174 2.16 -10.02 -3.08
C VAL A 174 1.36 -10.19 -4.36
N ALA A 175 0.45 -9.24 -4.66
CA ALA A 175 -0.15 -9.07 -5.98
C ALA A 175 0.80 -8.28 -6.88
N VAL A 176 1.20 -8.84 -8.01
CA VAL A 176 1.95 -8.11 -9.05
C VAL A 176 0.94 -7.63 -10.09
N VAL A 177 0.76 -6.31 -10.23
CA VAL A 177 -0.30 -5.74 -11.06
C VAL A 177 0.18 -4.49 -11.80
N ASP A 178 -0.54 -4.08 -12.84
CA ASP A 178 -0.32 -2.81 -13.53
C ASP A 178 -0.59 -1.62 -12.59
N PRO A 179 0.20 -0.51 -12.64
CA PRO A 179 -0.01 0.66 -11.79
C PRO A 179 -1.40 1.30 -11.91
N ALA A 180 -1.95 1.39 -13.12
CA ALA A 180 -3.27 1.98 -13.34
C ALA A 180 -4.38 1.07 -12.79
N LEU A 181 -4.27 -0.25 -13.02
CA LEU A 181 -5.20 -1.22 -12.46
C LEU A 181 -5.18 -1.22 -10.93
N HIS A 182 -4.00 -1.07 -10.31
CA HIS A 182 -3.88 -0.88 -8.87
C HIS A 182 -4.69 0.35 -8.40
N ASP A 183 -4.47 1.51 -9.06
CA ASP A 183 -5.10 2.76 -8.66
C ASP A 183 -6.63 2.72 -8.87
N GLU A 184 -7.13 2.03 -9.90
CA GLU A 184 -8.55 1.75 -10.07
C GLU A 184 -9.12 0.87 -8.95
N ALA A 185 -8.42 -0.20 -8.59
CA ALA A 185 -8.85 -1.12 -7.53
C ALA A 185 -8.92 -0.41 -6.17
N VAL A 186 -7.88 0.33 -5.77
CA VAL A 186 -7.88 1.05 -4.50
C VAL A 186 -8.85 2.23 -4.49
N ALA A 187 -9.17 2.83 -5.65
CA ALA A 187 -10.24 3.82 -5.74
C ALA A 187 -11.57 3.24 -5.27
N GLN A 188 -11.87 1.98 -5.62
CA GLN A 188 -13.11 1.30 -5.22
C GLN A 188 -13.09 0.85 -3.76
N VAL A 189 -12.00 0.17 -3.32
CA VAL A 189 -12.01 -0.54 -2.02
C VAL A 189 -11.43 0.28 -0.85
N SER A 190 -10.83 1.42 -1.14
CA SER A 190 -10.20 2.30 -0.13
C SER A 190 -10.65 3.75 -0.26
N HIS A 191 -10.44 4.40 -1.40
CA HIS A 191 -10.66 5.84 -1.53
C HIS A 191 -12.15 6.22 -1.50
N LEU A 192 -13.01 5.49 -2.22
CA LEU A 192 -14.46 5.71 -2.17
C LEU A 192 -15.05 5.50 -0.78
N PRO A 193 -14.70 4.45 0.00
CA PRO A 193 -15.06 4.34 1.42
C PRO A 193 -14.67 5.56 2.26
N HIS A 194 -13.47 6.14 2.06
CA HIS A 194 -13.08 7.38 2.74
C HIS A 194 -13.96 8.57 2.35
N VAL A 195 -14.31 8.71 1.07
CA VAL A 195 -15.24 9.75 0.60
C VAL A 195 -16.61 9.59 1.25
N LEU A 196 -17.15 8.37 1.26
CA LEU A 196 -18.46 8.06 1.87
C LEU A 196 -18.48 8.34 3.37
N ALA A 197 -17.45 7.93 4.10
CA ALA A 197 -17.32 8.17 5.53
C ALA A 197 -17.33 9.68 5.85
N ASN A 198 -16.60 10.48 5.07
CA ASN A 198 -16.57 11.93 5.22
C ASN A 198 -17.92 12.58 4.83
N ALA A 199 -18.58 12.10 3.77
CA ALA A 199 -19.89 12.60 3.37
C ALA A 199 -20.97 12.33 4.43
N LEU A 200 -20.99 11.12 5.02
CA LEU A 200 -21.88 10.78 6.13
C LEU A 200 -21.67 11.67 7.34
N LEU A 201 -20.41 11.93 7.73
CA LEU A 201 -20.10 12.83 8.85
C LEU A 201 -20.49 14.28 8.56
N ALA A 202 -20.22 14.76 7.36
CA ALA A 202 -20.61 16.12 6.94
C ALA A 202 -22.14 16.29 6.97
N GLY A 203 -22.87 15.27 6.50
CA GLY A 203 -24.32 15.23 6.51
C GLY A 203 -24.93 15.28 7.92
N LEU A 204 -24.22 14.80 8.94
CA LEU A 204 -24.71 14.81 10.32
C LEU A 204 -25.00 16.23 10.82
N GLY A 205 -24.15 17.20 10.48
CA GLY A 205 -24.33 18.61 10.85
C GLY A 205 -25.50 19.30 10.13
N GLY A 206 -25.89 18.80 8.95
CA GLY A 206 -27.01 19.32 8.16
C GLY A 206 -28.39 18.79 8.55
N THR A 207 -28.48 17.87 9.51
CA THR A 207 -29.76 17.34 9.96
C THR A 207 -30.54 18.35 10.80
N ARG A 208 -31.88 18.26 10.81
CA ARG A 208 -32.75 19.11 11.64
C ARG A 208 -32.50 18.91 13.15
N ALA A 209 -31.99 17.75 13.56
CA ALA A 209 -31.79 17.38 14.95
C ALA A 209 -30.43 16.66 15.16
N PRO A 210 -29.28 17.36 15.02
CA PRO A 210 -27.97 16.73 15.03
C PRO A 210 -27.63 16.03 16.35
N TYR A 211 -28.06 16.58 17.49
CA TYR A 211 -27.84 15.95 18.80
C TYR A 211 -28.66 14.67 18.98
N LEU A 212 -29.90 14.63 18.44
CA LEU A 212 -30.70 13.42 18.44
C LEU A 212 -30.08 12.36 17.52
N ALA A 213 -29.68 12.76 16.31
CA ALA A 213 -28.99 11.86 15.37
C ALA A 213 -27.70 11.28 15.99
N ARG A 214 -26.91 12.08 16.67
CA ARG A 214 -25.75 11.63 17.44
C ARG A 214 -26.13 10.60 18.53
N SER A 215 -27.23 10.85 19.26
CA SER A 215 -27.68 9.93 20.33
C SER A 215 -28.18 8.58 19.80
N LEU A 216 -28.67 8.57 18.56
CA LEU A 216 -29.15 7.37 17.87
C LEU A 216 -28.07 6.67 17.03
N ALA A 217 -26.87 7.25 16.90
CA ALA A 217 -25.77 6.69 16.13
C ALA A 217 -25.26 5.39 16.79
N ALA A 218 -25.53 4.25 16.16
CA ALA A 218 -25.15 2.91 16.61
C ALA A 218 -24.05 2.31 15.71
N GLY A 219 -23.87 0.99 15.72
CA GLY A 219 -22.79 0.28 15.07
C GLY A 219 -22.66 0.64 13.59
N SER A 220 -23.72 0.56 12.80
CA SER A 220 -23.69 0.83 11.36
C SER A 220 -23.16 2.22 11.01
N PHE A 221 -23.54 3.26 11.77
CA PHE A 221 -23.01 4.60 11.54
C PHE A 221 -21.53 4.70 11.94
N ARG A 222 -21.14 4.12 13.08
CA ARG A 222 -19.75 4.11 13.55
C ARG A 222 -18.84 3.38 12.60
N ASP A 223 -19.25 2.20 12.12
CA ASP A 223 -18.47 1.39 11.18
C ASP A 223 -18.34 2.11 9.82
N GLY A 224 -19.44 2.65 9.29
CA GLY A 224 -19.42 3.39 8.03
C GLY A 224 -18.67 4.72 8.08
N THR A 225 -18.41 5.29 9.27
CA THR A 225 -17.68 6.56 9.43
C THR A 225 -16.30 6.41 10.07
N ARG A 226 -15.87 5.19 10.37
CA ARG A 226 -14.62 4.91 11.12
C ARG A 226 -13.38 5.58 10.52
N VAL A 227 -13.28 5.60 9.19
CA VAL A 227 -12.13 6.16 8.46
C VAL A 227 -12.29 7.64 8.09
N GLY A 228 -13.41 8.28 8.42
CA GLY A 228 -13.68 9.69 8.11
C GLY A 228 -13.31 10.66 9.24
N GLY A 229 -13.13 11.94 8.90
CA GLY A 229 -13.04 13.05 9.85
C GLY A 229 -11.80 13.11 10.74
N ARG A 230 -10.78 12.29 10.51
CA ARG A 230 -9.59 12.19 11.37
C ARG A 230 -8.40 12.92 10.76
N ASP A 231 -7.61 12.29 9.92
CA ASP A 231 -6.44 12.87 9.27
C ASP A 231 -6.83 13.45 7.91
N GLN A 232 -7.13 14.74 7.88
CA GLN A 232 -7.53 15.47 6.66
C GLN A 232 -6.37 15.57 5.65
N ALA A 233 -5.14 15.78 6.15
CA ALA A 233 -3.98 15.95 5.29
C ALA A 233 -3.65 14.64 4.56
N ARG A 234 -3.62 13.51 5.28
CA ARG A 234 -3.39 12.19 4.71
C ARG A 234 -4.50 11.79 3.73
N SER A 235 -5.76 11.97 4.14
CA SER A 235 -6.91 11.64 3.28
C SER A 235 -6.93 12.52 2.02
N GLY A 236 -6.70 13.82 2.17
CA GLY A 236 -6.64 14.76 1.04
C GLY A 236 -5.52 14.42 0.06
N ASN A 237 -4.32 14.10 0.56
CA ASN A 237 -3.19 13.69 -0.27
C ASN A 237 -3.50 12.40 -1.05
N MET A 238 -4.03 11.37 -0.38
CA MET A 238 -4.43 10.11 -1.01
C MET A 238 -5.45 10.32 -2.14
N LEU A 239 -6.50 11.11 -1.90
CA LEU A 239 -7.56 11.37 -2.88
C LEU A 239 -7.07 12.24 -4.04
N ALA A 240 -6.21 13.24 -3.77
CA ALA A 240 -5.67 14.15 -4.78
C ALA A 240 -4.73 13.47 -5.78
N HIS A 241 -4.05 12.39 -5.38
CA HIS A 241 -3.16 11.65 -6.27
C HIS A 241 -3.84 10.49 -7.03
N ASN A 242 -5.16 10.27 -6.83
CA ASN A 242 -5.93 9.26 -7.57
C ASN A 242 -7.23 9.84 -8.15
N VAL A 243 -7.18 11.08 -8.64
CA VAL A 243 -8.37 11.85 -9.02
C VAL A 243 -9.19 11.16 -10.12
N GLU A 244 -8.55 10.65 -11.18
CA GLU A 244 -9.28 10.13 -12.33
C GLU A 244 -10.02 8.83 -12.00
N ALA A 245 -9.35 7.87 -11.36
CA ALA A 245 -9.98 6.63 -10.95
C ALA A 245 -11.07 6.87 -9.90
N LEU A 246 -10.80 7.75 -8.91
CA LEU A 246 -11.79 8.11 -7.91
C LEU A 246 -13.01 8.81 -8.51
N ARG A 247 -12.80 9.74 -9.44
CA ARG A 247 -13.91 10.45 -10.14
C ARG A 247 -14.82 9.46 -10.87
N ALA A 248 -14.25 8.45 -11.51
CA ALA A 248 -15.04 7.38 -12.15
C ALA A 248 -15.91 6.65 -11.11
N ARG A 249 -15.33 6.19 -10.01
CA ARG A 249 -16.08 5.47 -8.95
C ARG A 249 -17.15 6.34 -8.29
N VAL A 250 -16.87 7.62 -8.07
CA VAL A 250 -17.90 8.57 -7.52
C VAL A 250 -19.07 8.73 -8.49
N ARG A 251 -18.81 8.81 -9.80
CA ARG A 251 -19.89 8.91 -10.81
C ARG A 251 -20.72 7.64 -10.87
N ASP A 252 -20.08 6.46 -10.81
CA ASP A 252 -20.79 5.18 -10.76
C ASP A 252 -21.72 5.11 -9.53
N LEU A 253 -21.21 5.53 -8.36
CA LEU A 253 -22.01 5.59 -7.15
C LEU A 253 -23.16 6.61 -7.27
N GLN A 254 -22.93 7.79 -7.85
CA GLN A 254 -23.98 8.78 -8.08
C GLN A 254 -25.11 8.18 -8.93
N ALA A 255 -24.78 7.48 -10.03
CA ALA A 255 -25.78 6.82 -10.87
C ALA A 255 -26.57 5.75 -10.08
N GLN A 256 -25.91 4.94 -9.24
CA GLN A 256 -26.59 3.96 -8.39
C GLN A 256 -27.54 4.62 -7.38
N LEU A 257 -27.14 5.75 -6.77
CA LEU A 257 -27.98 6.49 -5.84
C LEU A 257 -29.18 7.16 -6.54
N GLU A 258 -29.01 7.63 -7.78
CA GLU A 258 -30.12 8.14 -8.59
C GLU A 258 -31.16 7.05 -8.86
N VAL A 259 -30.74 5.84 -9.22
CA VAL A 259 -31.63 4.67 -9.37
C VAL A 259 -32.33 4.38 -8.04
N LEU A 260 -31.59 4.32 -6.92
CA LEU A 260 -32.18 4.09 -5.61
C LEU A 260 -33.32 5.07 -5.31
N VAL A 261 -33.13 6.36 -5.57
CA VAL A 261 -34.17 7.38 -5.33
C VAL A 261 -35.47 7.09 -6.11
N THR A 262 -35.36 6.52 -7.32
CA THR A 262 -36.53 6.19 -8.15
C THR A 262 -37.29 4.96 -7.70
N VAL A 263 -36.66 4.05 -6.95
CA VAL A 263 -37.23 2.77 -6.53
C VAL A 263 -37.66 2.72 -5.06
N LEU A 264 -37.42 3.80 -4.29
CA LEU A 264 -37.66 3.83 -2.83
C LEU A 264 -39.14 3.52 -2.47
N ASP A 265 -40.12 3.91 -3.31
CA ASP A 265 -41.55 3.70 -3.09
C ASP A 265 -42.05 2.35 -3.63
N ASP A 266 -41.23 1.60 -4.38
CA ASP A 266 -41.56 0.26 -4.89
C ASP A 266 -40.76 -0.80 -4.14
N ARG A 267 -41.43 -1.55 -3.28
CA ARG A 267 -40.75 -2.57 -2.44
C ARG A 267 -40.12 -3.70 -3.26
N ALA A 268 -40.67 -4.07 -4.42
CA ALA A 268 -40.10 -5.11 -5.26
C ALA A 268 -38.82 -4.59 -5.95
N ALA A 269 -38.91 -3.42 -6.60
CA ALA A 269 -37.75 -2.79 -7.25
C ALA A 269 -36.63 -2.43 -6.25
N LEU A 270 -36.99 -2.01 -5.03
CA LEU A 270 -36.00 -1.80 -3.96
C LEU A 270 -35.29 -3.13 -3.56
N GLY A 271 -36.08 -4.23 -3.53
CA GLY A 271 -35.53 -5.56 -3.29
C GLY A 271 -34.51 -5.98 -4.36
N ASP A 272 -34.84 -5.75 -5.62
CA ASP A 272 -33.95 -6.04 -6.75
C ASP A 272 -32.67 -5.20 -6.69
N TRP A 273 -32.77 -3.90 -6.39
CA TRP A 273 -31.60 -3.02 -6.20
C TRP A 273 -30.70 -3.50 -5.07
N LEU A 274 -31.24 -3.94 -3.93
CA LEU A 274 -30.48 -4.50 -2.82
C LEU A 274 -29.83 -5.84 -3.17
N ALA A 275 -30.45 -6.64 -4.06
CA ALA A 275 -29.92 -7.93 -4.48
C ALA A 275 -28.63 -7.82 -5.28
N GLU A 276 -28.36 -6.68 -5.96
CA GLU A 276 -27.09 -6.44 -6.64
C GLU A 276 -25.91 -6.48 -5.67
N ALA A 277 -26.09 -6.01 -4.43
CA ALA A 277 -25.05 -6.04 -3.41
C ALA A 277 -24.68 -7.47 -2.95
N VAL A 278 -25.58 -8.45 -3.11
CA VAL A 278 -25.32 -9.86 -2.77
C VAL A 278 -24.21 -10.42 -3.64
N THR A 279 -24.22 -10.12 -4.94
CA THR A 279 -23.13 -10.53 -5.86
C THR A 279 -21.77 -9.98 -5.43
N GLY A 280 -21.73 -8.72 -4.98
CA GLY A 280 -20.49 -8.12 -4.45
C GLY A 280 -20.05 -8.77 -3.13
N ARG A 281 -20.98 -9.15 -2.27
CA ARG A 281 -20.71 -9.89 -1.03
C ARG A 281 -20.15 -11.28 -1.33
N ASP A 282 -20.77 -12.00 -2.24
CA ASP A 282 -20.32 -13.33 -2.67
C ASP A 282 -18.91 -13.26 -3.26
N LEU A 283 -18.60 -12.23 -4.06
CA LEU A 283 -17.24 -12.01 -4.59
C LEU A 283 -16.22 -11.76 -3.47
N LEU A 284 -16.60 -11.03 -2.43
CA LEU A 284 -15.73 -10.73 -1.29
C LEU A 284 -15.47 -11.98 -0.42
N ASP A 285 -16.48 -12.83 -0.24
CA ASP A 285 -16.47 -13.96 0.70
C ASP A 285 -16.04 -15.29 0.03
N SER A 286 -16.14 -15.41 -1.30
CA SER A 286 -15.92 -16.66 -2.06
C SER A 286 -14.82 -16.56 -3.10
N SER A 287 -13.60 -16.33 -2.69
CA SER A 287 -12.48 -16.58 -3.63
C SER A 287 -12.16 -18.08 -3.67
N PRO A 288 -12.18 -18.73 -4.84
CA PRO A 288 -11.83 -20.15 -4.91
C PRO A 288 -10.36 -20.33 -4.46
N PRO A 289 -10.10 -21.14 -3.44
CA PRO A 289 -8.75 -21.41 -3.00
C PRO A 289 -7.97 -22.17 -4.08
N GLY A 290 -6.75 -21.76 -4.33
CA GLY A 290 -5.88 -22.42 -5.30
C GLY A 290 -4.42 -22.18 -5.00
N THR A 291 -3.57 -23.10 -5.46
CA THR A 291 -2.12 -22.96 -5.42
C THR A 291 -1.57 -23.24 -6.82
N ARG A 292 -0.61 -22.41 -7.23
CA ARG A 292 0.13 -22.55 -8.50
C ARG A 292 1.61 -22.33 -8.27
N THR A 293 2.42 -22.83 -9.17
CA THR A 293 3.84 -22.45 -9.28
C THR A 293 4.10 -21.78 -10.61
N LEU A 294 5.08 -20.88 -10.62
CA LEU A 294 5.61 -20.23 -11.81
C LEU A 294 7.13 -20.20 -11.74
N PRO A 295 7.85 -20.42 -12.85
CA PRO A 295 9.29 -20.21 -12.90
C PRO A 295 9.68 -18.81 -12.40
N LEU A 296 10.85 -18.68 -11.76
CA LEU A 296 11.33 -17.39 -11.25
C LEU A 296 11.61 -16.37 -12.36
N ASP A 297 11.81 -16.83 -13.59
CA ASP A 297 11.98 -16.02 -14.81
C ASP A 297 10.70 -15.89 -15.62
N ALA A 298 9.53 -16.20 -15.04
CA ALA A 298 8.24 -16.03 -15.70
C ALA A 298 8.09 -14.61 -16.26
N PRO A 299 7.59 -14.44 -17.48
CA PRO A 299 7.42 -13.11 -18.07
C PRO A 299 6.54 -12.20 -17.23
N LEU A 300 6.88 -10.91 -17.17
CA LEU A 300 6.17 -9.90 -16.36
C LEU A 300 4.66 -9.91 -16.63
N HIS A 301 4.26 -9.96 -17.90
CA HIS A 301 2.84 -10.00 -18.27
C HIS A 301 2.08 -11.20 -17.72
N THR A 302 2.76 -12.33 -17.46
CA THR A 302 2.14 -13.50 -16.81
C THR A 302 1.87 -13.23 -15.33
N LEU A 303 2.83 -12.62 -14.62
CA LEU A 303 2.67 -12.25 -13.21
C LEU A 303 1.57 -11.20 -13.04
N THR A 304 1.54 -10.17 -13.88
CA THR A 304 0.54 -9.10 -13.80
C THR A 304 -0.86 -9.60 -14.16
N ALA A 305 -0.98 -10.49 -15.16
CA ALA A 305 -2.27 -11.10 -15.50
C ALA A 305 -2.82 -11.98 -14.38
N LEU A 306 -1.97 -12.72 -13.68
CA LEU A 306 -2.37 -13.52 -12.52
C LEU A 306 -2.72 -12.63 -11.31
N GLY A 307 -1.93 -11.59 -11.05
CA GLY A 307 -2.24 -10.62 -10.00
C GLY A 307 -3.60 -9.94 -10.22
N ALA A 308 -3.92 -9.56 -11.47
CA ALA A 308 -5.23 -9.03 -11.84
C ALA A 308 -6.39 -10.02 -11.61
N GLN A 309 -6.12 -11.32 -11.58
CA GLN A 309 -7.07 -12.38 -11.25
C GLN A 309 -7.10 -12.72 -9.75
N GLY A 310 -6.37 -11.97 -8.91
CA GLY A 310 -6.33 -12.19 -7.46
C GLY A 310 -5.31 -13.25 -6.99
N TRP A 311 -4.39 -13.68 -7.85
CA TRP A 311 -3.29 -14.54 -7.43
C TRP A 311 -2.19 -13.73 -6.75
N LEU A 312 -1.73 -14.23 -5.61
CA LEU A 312 -0.72 -13.58 -4.77
C LEU A 312 0.52 -14.47 -4.68
N VAL A 313 1.69 -13.91 -4.91
CA VAL A 313 2.96 -14.58 -4.61
C VAL A 313 3.08 -14.67 -3.10
N THR A 314 3.24 -15.89 -2.58
CA THR A 314 3.26 -16.17 -1.13
C THR A 314 4.47 -16.98 -0.69
N GLY A 315 5.33 -17.36 -1.61
CA GLY A 315 6.54 -18.11 -1.34
C GLY A 315 7.36 -18.37 -2.59
N ARG A 316 8.53 -18.92 -2.40
CA ARG A 316 9.38 -19.42 -3.49
C ARG A 316 10.20 -20.64 -3.11
N THR A 317 10.66 -21.35 -4.12
CA THR A 317 11.77 -22.32 -4.08
C THR A 317 12.99 -21.72 -4.78
N GLU A 318 14.04 -22.50 -4.99
CA GLU A 318 15.20 -22.07 -5.77
C GLU A 318 14.89 -21.75 -7.23
N VAL A 319 13.80 -22.32 -7.79
CA VAL A 319 13.45 -22.28 -9.22
C VAL A 319 12.06 -21.74 -9.53
N GLU A 320 11.15 -21.65 -8.55
CA GLU A 320 9.75 -21.31 -8.78
C GLU A 320 9.18 -20.40 -7.69
N TRP A 321 8.27 -19.51 -8.10
CA TRP A 321 7.34 -18.81 -7.22
C TRP A 321 6.17 -19.71 -6.86
N THR A 322 5.69 -19.62 -5.62
CA THR A 322 4.41 -20.17 -5.19
C THR A 322 3.38 -19.05 -5.15
N LEU A 323 2.24 -19.25 -5.83
CA LEU A 323 1.12 -18.32 -5.82
C LEU A 323 -0.09 -19.00 -5.19
N THR A 324 -0.81 -18.22 -4.36
CA THR A 324 -2.09 -18.64 -3.77
C THR A 324 -3.20 -17.67 -4.13
N SER A 325 -4.44 -18.14 -4.12
CA SER A 325 -5.64 -17.32 -4.30
C SER A 325 -6.65 -17.64 -3.20
N GLY A 326 -7.65 -16.79 -3.02
CA GLY A 326 -8.82 -17.09 -2.21
C GLY A 326 -8.74 -16.76 -0.72
N GLU A 327 -7.65 -16.21 -0.20
CA GLU A 327 -7.60 -15.76 1.18
C GLU A 327 -7.80 -14.23 1.28
N PRO A 328 -8.70 -13.74 2.14
CA PRO A 328 -8.84 -12.32 2.38
C PRO A 328 -7.57 -11.72 3.01
N ASN A 329 -7.41 -10.40 2.92
CA ASN A 329 -6.30 -9.71 3.54
C ASN A 329 -6.36 -9.85 5.08
N ARG A 330 -5.33 -10.42 5.68
CA ARG A 330 -5.26 -10.70 7.13
C ARG A 330 -5.23 -9.43 7.99
N ALA A 331 -4.92 -8.27 7.44
CA ALA A 331 -4.88 -7.00 8.19
C ALA A 331 -6.25 -6.61 8.80
N TYR A 332 -7.36 -7.21 8.34
CA TYR A 332 -8.71 -6.90 8.79
C TYR A 332 -9.39 -8.03 9.61
N THR A 333 -8.67 -9.07 9.95
CA THR A 333 -9.22 -10.21 10.73
C THR A 333 -8.89 -10.15 12.22
N ARG A 334 -8.40 -9.00 12.72
CA ARG A 334 -8.09 -8.77 14.15
C ARG A 334 -8.98 -7.70 14.76
#